data_678e214bd5feb4ba0435bed8e09f63b5
#
_entry.id   678e214bd5feb4ba0435bed8e09f63b5
#
_cell.length_a   1.000
_cell.length_b   1.000
_cell.length_c   1.000
_cell.angle_alpha   90.00
_cell.angle_beta   90.00
_cell.angle_gamma   90.00
#
_symmetry.space_group_name_H-M   'P 1'
#
loop_
_entity.id
_entity.type
_entity.pdbx_description
1 polymer ?
#
loop_
_entity_poly.entity_id
_entity_poly.type
_entity_poly.pdbx_seq_one_letter_code
_entity_poly.pdbx_strand_id
1 'polypeptide(L)'
;MLKGKRKLIAMLLALAVMLGGLQQTAMSGAKAQAAVKVQTVVNNKVTVRAQNADGKNTVKKSNKAKAKLKGDSISEPADVTTGSAIYDDTLPTMDVSIKQGGSKQIKLKWNSYEGAAYYTVFYVKGSFHQTPDNSGNTSESTNDGKTENLLQKTLYNETEFTLNVSRGENYSFCVVAYSGEDVALARTDRLTSCIPKKNSVSFTRLSSRRVKLSWNKSKGAEKYIIYKKVNNNKYKKLAETKKLRYNDGKVRAGKRYKYYIAAVGIYNNETFKTESNAKSFVIANFVSMGHQKYSYHEMSGDLKQLANTYSDYVKVKVIGKSNDKRNIYDVVVGNPKAKKTMLVVSSIHAREYMTAQLCMAQIEHYLKNYNGRVKGVRLKSTLNKIAIHYIPMTNPDGVTISQFGISKIRDSKLRKALYRMPGAKSTSSWKANARGVDLNRNYKYNYHAKYGGRRGSSGYSGPYAESEPETKAVVKLINTLKKNTKLKGTVNYHAMGSIAFGSVRRGIKKTTKKITIKMYNLARKITGYASSASYERGGKSVGALREYTMYNMKVPSITLEIGVGGCPLPSSQFGSVWRRNYSLVIREARLLG
;
A
#
# COMPACT_ATOMS: atom_id res chain seq x y z
N MET A 1 34.55 -32.94 27.78
CA MET A 1 33.40 -33.84 27.54
C MET A 1 32.09 -33.44 28.26
N LEU A 2 32.10 -32.78 29.42
CA LEU A 2 30.84 -32.42 30.14
C LEU A 2 30.07 -31.22 29.55
N LYS A 3 30.74 -30.22 28.97
CA LYS A 3 30.06 -29.02 28.38
C LYS A 3 29.28 -29.30 27.10
N GLY A 4 29.73 -30.25 26.28
CA GLY A 4 29.00 -30.69 25.08
C GLY A 4 27.69 -31.42 25.38
N LYS A 5 27.65 -32.19 26.46
CA LYS A 5 26.43 -32.89 26.90
C LYS A 5 25.33 -31.92 27.40
N ARG A 6 25.69 -30.81 28.03
CA ARG A 6 24.71 -29.77 28.48
C ARG A 6 24.06 -28.99 27.32
N LYS A 7 24.82 -28.69 26.25
CA LYS A 7 24.25 -28.05 25.05
C LYS A 7 23.31 -28.99 24.26
N LEU A 8 23.64 -30.28 24.21
CA LEU A 8 22.76 -31.28 23.56
C LEU A 8 21.46 -31.49 24.34
N ILE A 9 21.49 -31.48 25.66
CA ILE A 9 20.31 -31.56 26.54
C ILE A 9 19.43 -30.33 26.42
N ALA A 10 20.00 -29.13 26.33
CA ALA A 10 19.22 -27.87 26.14
C ALA A 10 18.55 -27.82 24.76
N MET A 11 19.20 -28.37 23.72
CA MET A 11 18.62 -28.45 22.37
C MET A 11 17.52 -29.51 22.26
N LEU A 12 17.63 -30.61 23.02
CA LEU A 12 16.60 -31.65 23.14
C LEU A 12 15.38 -31.20 23.95
N LEU A 13 15.57 -30.35 24.97
CA LEU A 13 14.48 -29.72 25.73
C LEU A 13 13.73 -28.69 24.88
N ALA A 14 14.41 -27.92 24.03
CA ALA A 14 13.77 -26.99 23.10
C ALA A 14 12.95 -27.71 22.02
N LEU A 15 13.40 -28.89 21.57
CA LEU A 15 12.67 -29.71 20.59
C LEU A 15 11.44 -30.39 21.21
N ALA A 16 11.50 -30.78 22.47
CA ALA A 16 10.37 -31.35 23.22
C ALA A 16 9.25 -30.31 23.49
N VAL A 17 9.62 -29.05 23.72
CA VAL A 17 8.65 -27.95 23.89
C VAL A 17 7.97 -27.57 22.57
N MET A 18 8.66 -27.68 21.42
CA MET A 18 8.04 -27.42 20.11
C MET A 18 7.12 -28.54 19.63
N LEU A 19 7.34 -29.77 20.05
CA LEU A 19 6.47 -30.91 19.71
C LEU A 19 5.22 -31.03 20.61
N GLY A 20 5.25 -30.41 21.81
CA GLY A 20 4.10 -30.34 22.72
C GLY A 20 3.08 -29.23 22.38
N GLY A 21 3.45 -28.26 21.51
CA GLY A 21 2.62 -27.10 21.18
C GLY A 21 1.59 -27.32 20.07
N LEU A 22 1.45 -28.52 19.48
CA LEU A 22 0.62 -28.76 18.29
C LEU A 22 -0.69 -29.52 18.56
N GLN A 23 -1.09 -29.70 19.83
CA GLN A 23 -2.44 -30.23 20.16
C GLN A 23 -3.01 -29.54 21.40
N GLN A 24 -3.57 -28.35 21.21
CA GLN A 24 -4.59 -27.80 22.13
C GLN A 24 -5.65 -27.07 21.32
N THR A 25 -6.62 -27.84 20.83
CA THR A 25 -8.01 -27.38 20.72
C THR A 25 -8.91 -28.51 21.23
N ALA A 26 -9.70 -28.15 22.21
CA ALA A 26 -10.81 -28.85 22.83
C ALA A 26 -10.54 -29.66 24.12
N MET A 27 -11.18 -29.19 25.13
CA MET A 27 -11.77 -29.79 26.34
C MET A 27 -11.04 -29.57 27.67
N SER A 28 -11.79 -28.97 28.54
CA SER A 28 -11.56 -28.72 29.95
C SER A 28 -11.19 -29.96 30.78
N GLY A 29 -10.21 -29.79 31.69
CA GLY A 29 -10.08 -30.59 32.88
C GLY A 29 -9.04 -31.70 32.81
N ALA A 30 -8.00 -31.51 33.60
CA ALA A 30 -7.01 -32.47 34.11
C ALA A 30 -5.59 -32.27 33.54
N LYS A 31 -4.70 -31.88 34.45
CA LYS A 31 -3.24 -31.81 34.22
C LYS A 31 -2.66 -33.23 34.02
N ALA A 32 -2.15 -33.52 32.83
CA ALA A 32 -1.29 -34.67 32.60
C ALA A 32 0.13 -34.18 32.25
N GLN A 33 1.09 -34.35 33.14
CA GLN A 33 2.52 -34.18 32.85
C GLN A 33 3.01 -35.40 32.05
N ALA A 34 3.47 -35.19 30.81
CA ALA A 34 4.12 -36.22 30.03
C ALA A 34 5.61 -36.32 30.45
N ALA A 35 6.01 -37.46 30.96
CA ALA A 35 7.42 -37.75 31.27
C ALA A 35 8.16 -38.26 30.00
N VAL A 36 9.20 -37.53 29.58
CA VAL A 36 10.09 -37.93 28.48
C VAL A 36 11.31 -38.63 29.05
N LYS A 37 11.49 -39.92 28.78
CA LYS A 37 12.72 -40.67 29.09
C LYS A 37 13.63 -40.77 27.86
N VAL A 38 14.87 -40.28 27.98
CA VAL A 38 15.92 -40.41 26.96
C VAL A 38 16.73 -41.66 27.27
N GLN A 39 16.76 -42.60 26.33
CA GLN A 39 17.30 -43.96 26.62
C GLN A 39 18.59 -44.30 25.87
N THR A 40 19.33 -43.66 25.25
CA THR A 40 20.71 -43.99 24.77
C THR A 40 21.13 -43.28 23.48
N VAL A 41 22.36 -42.83 23.43
CA VAL A 41 23.02 -42.34 22.21
C VAL A 41 24.09 -43.36 21.83
N VAL A 42 23.92 -44.05 20.70
CA VAL A 42 24.95 -44.91 20.10
C VAL A 42 25.07 -44.50 18.63
N ASN A 43 26.31 -44.23 18.20
CA ASN A 43 26.64 -43.92 16.81
C ASN A 43 25.89 -42.77 16.13
N ASN A 44 25.87 -41.60 16.77
CA ASN A 44 25.26 -40.35 16.19
C ASN A 44 23.80 -40.46 15.74
N LYS A 45 23.03 -41.39 16.25
CA LYS A 45 21.57 -41.47 16.06
C LYS A 45 20.88 -41.29 17.41
N VAL A 46 19.98 -40.33 17.48
CA VAL A 46 19.13 -40.10 18.64
C VAL A 46 17.75 -40.66 18.37
N THR A 47 17.29 -41.59 19.20
CA THR A 47 15.92 -42.09 19.16
C THR A 47 15.14 -41.52 20.34
N VAL A 48 14.10 -40.77 20.08
CA VAL A 48 13.20 -40.22 21.11
C VAL A 48 11.92 -41.07 21.13
N ARG A 49 11.58 -41.61 22.30
CA ARG A 49 10.29 -42.27 22.55
C ARG A 49 9.46 -41.43 23.50
N ALA A 50 8.26 -41.04 23.09
CA ALA A 50 7.26 -40.44 23.93
C ALA A 50 6.17 -41.48 24.24
N GLN A 51 5.81 -41.62 25.50
CA GLN A 51 4.66 -42.45 25.93
C GLN A 51 3.50 -41.51 26.24
N ASN A 52 2.37 -41.78 25.61
CA ASN A 52 1.10 -41.12 26.00
C ASN A 52 0.48 -41.90 27.17
N ALA A 53 -0.44 -41.25 27.90
CA ALA A 53 -1.07 -41.78 29.09
C ALA A 53 -1.75 -43.15 28.93
N ASP A 54 -1.92 -43.64 27.69
CA ASP A 54 -2.59 -44.91 27.36
C ASP A 54 -1.61 -46.06 26.98
N GLY A 55 -0.32 -45.91 27.26
CA GLY A 55 0.65 -47.00 27.17
C GLY A 55 1.01 -47.52 25.76
N LYS A 56 0.60 -46.83 24.66
CA LYS A 56 0.94 -47.24 23.29
C LYS A 56 2.16 -46.51 22.73
N ASN A 57 3.16 -47.31 22.26
CA ASN A 57 4.40 -46.79 21.65
C ASN A 57 4.20 -46.41 20.17
N THR A 58 4.40 -45.16 19.82
CA THR A 58 4.51 -44.74 18.42
C THR A 58 5.97 -44.41 18.06
N VAL A 59 6.51 -45.13 17.06
CA VAL A 59 7.88 -44.93 16.53
C VAL A 59 7.78 -44.12 15.25
N LYS A 60 8.21 -42.83 15.26
CA LYS A 60 8.48 -42.10 14.01
C LYS A 60 9.99 -42.11 13.72
N LYS A 61 10.40 -42.80 12.64
CA LYS A 61 11.75 -42.70 12.08
C LYS A 61 11.86 -41.44 11.24
N SER A 62 12.69 -40.47 11.64
CA SER A 62 13.10 -39.37 10.80
C SER A 62 14.48 -39.65 10.22
N ASN A 63 14.56 -39.82 8.90
CA ASN A 63 15.83 -39.92 8.17
C ASN A 63 16.31 -38.54 7.75
N LYS A 64 17.59 -38.25 8.05
CA LYS A 64 18.42 -37.13 7.57
C LYS A 64 18.22 -35.76 8.23
N ALA A 65 18.93 -35.55 9.33
CA ALA A 65 19.55 -34.27 9.59
C ALA A 65 21.07 -34.44 9.44
N LYS A 66 21.63 -34.05 8.29
CA LYS A 66 23.07 -33.79 8.16
C LYS A 66 23.37 -32.45 8.80
N ALA A 67 23.67 -32.43 10.07
CA ALA A 67 24.32 -31.29 10.72
C ALA A 67 25.80 -31.31 10.26
N LYS A 68 26.13 -30.42 9.34
CA LYS A 68 27.53 -30.14 8.97
C LYS A 68 28.07 -29.22 10.09
N LEU A 69 28.73 -29.84 11.08
CA LEU A 69 29.56 -29.12 12.02
C LEU A 69 30.75 -28.54 11.23
N LYS A 70 30.63 -27.28 10.79
CA LYS A 70 31.77 -26.43 10.49
C LYS A 70 32.35 -26.02 11.85
N GLY A 71 33.63 -26.33 12.04
CA GLY A 71 34.34 -25.96 13.24
C GLY A 71 34.30 -24.44 13.47
N ASP A 72 33.50 -24.00 14.44
CA ASP A 72 33.70 -22.73 15.08
C ASP A 72 34.98 -22.83 15.88
N SER A 73 36.03 -22.14 15.47
CA SER A 73 37.23 -21.95 16.27
C SER A 73 36.81 -21.36 17.59
N ILE A 74 36.96 -22.09 18.68
CA ILE A 74 36.70 -21.64 20.03
C ILE A 74 37.74 -20.54 20.29
N SER A 75 37.32 -19.27 20.38
CA SER A 75 38.16 -18.19 20.86
C SER A 75 38.31 -18.33 22.37
N GLU A 76 39.54 -18.22 22.82
CA GLU A 76 39.89 -18.28 24.26
C GLU A 76 39.64 -16.90 24.90
N PRO A 77 39.32 -16.83 26.20
CA PRO A 77 39.33 -15.55 26.93
C PRO A 77 40.74 -14.92 26.84
N ALA A 78 40.80 -13.60 26.69
CA ALA A 78 42.09 -12.89 26.68
C ALA A 78 42.78 -13.00 28.02
N ASP A 79 44.09 -13.22 28.01
CA ASP A 79 44.93 -13.07 29.19
C ASP A 79 45.05 -11.55 29.52
N VAL A 80 44.97 -11.20 30.82
CA VAL A 80 44.98 -9.81 31.29
C VAL A 80 46.28 -9.10 30.89
N THR A 81 47.41 -9.83 30.88
CA THR A 81 48.73 -9.28 30.50
C THR A 81 48.87 -8.96 29.03
N THR A 82 48.31 -9.78 28.13
CA THR A 82 48.37 -9.57 26.67
C THR A 82 47.32 -8.58 26.20
N GLY A 83 46.19 -8.46 26.89
CA GLY A 83 45.12 -7.50 26.57
C GLY A 83 45.50 -6.03 26.77
N SER A 84 46.48 -5.70 27.63
CA SER A 84 46.95 -4.33 27.89
C SER A 84 47.53 -3.67 26.62
N ALA A 85 48.13 -4.43 25.70
CA ALA A 85 48.74 -3.93 24.48
C ALA A 85 47.73 -3.22 23.53
N ILE A 86 46.43 -3.52 23.62
CA ILE A 86 45.42 -2.78 22.84
C ILE A 86 45.24 -1.31 23.26
N TYR A 87 45.65 -0.96 24.47
CA TYR A 87 45.57 0.39 25.02
C TYR A 87 46.93 1.11 25.07
N ASP A 88 47.99 0.44 24.66
CA ASP A 88 49.33 1.03 24.62
C ASP A 88 49.46 1.88 23.33
N ASP A 89 49.19 3.18 23.47
CA ASP A 89 49.26 4.15 22.39
C ASP A 89 50.72 4.54 22.01
N THR A 90 51.74 3.97 22.70
CA THR A 90 53.16 4.15 22.35
C THR A 90 53.63 3.15 21.28
N LEU A 91 52.90 2.05 21.11
CA LEU A 91 53.21 1.06 20.07
C LEU A 91 53.04 1.62 18.65
N PRO A 92 53.92 1.29 17.71
CA PRO A 92 53.74 1.59 16.30
C PRO A 92 52.41 1.12 15.76
N THR A 93 51.76 1.92 14.88
CA THR A 93 50.48 1.59 14.29
C THR A 93 50.67 0.78 13.00
N MET A 94 49.98 -0.35 12.88
CA MET A 94 49.90 -1.16 11.66
C MET A 94 48.65 -0.81 10.85
N ASP A 95 48.74 -0.85 9.54
CA ASP A 95 47.59 -0.73 8.65
C ASP A 95 46.71 -1.98 8.67
N VAL A 96 45.41 -1.75 8.79
CA VAL A 96 44.42 -2.82 8.74
C VAL A 96 43.22 -2.41 7.88
N SER A 97 42.76 -3.30 7.03
CA SER A 97 41.49 -3.15 6.33
C SER A 97 40.39 -3.98 7.00
N ILE A 98 39.21 -3.37 7.15
CA ILE A 98 38.03 -4.03 7.71
C ILE A 98 36.92 -4.03 6.67
N LYS A 99 36.32 -5.20 6.35
CA LYS A 99 35.30 -5.35 5.32
C LYS A 99 34.19 -6.30 5.77
N GLN A 100 33.04 -6.18 5.11
CA GLN A 100 32.01 -7.21 5.23
C GLN A 100 32.41 -8.45 4.42
N GLY A 101 32.78 -9.56 5.09
CA GLY A 101 33.17 -10.83 4.45
C GLY A 101 31.98 -11.65 3.95
N GLY A 102 30.80 -11.48 4.57
CA GLY A 102 29.56 -12.19 4.24
C GLY A 102 28.35 -11.57 4.91
N SER A 103 27.22 -12.24 4.85
CA SER A 103 25.97 -11.68 5.40
C SER A 103 25.98 -11.49 6.92
N LYS A 104 26.88 -12.16 7.63
CA LYS A 104 27.10 -12.08 9.08
C LYS A 104 28.60 -12.20 9.41
N GLN A 105 29.47 -11.77 8.51
CA GLN A 105 30.91 -11.90 8.71
C GLN A 105 31.59 -10.56 8.52
N ILE A 106 32.49 -10.24 9.44
CA ILE A 106 33.44 -9.14 9.36
C ILE A 106 34.80 -9.79 9.11
N LYS A 107 35.51 -9.26 8.13
CA LYS A 107 36.86 -9.71 7.76
C LYS A 107 37.84 -8.58 7.96
N LEU A 108 38.91 -8.87 8.69
CA LEU A 108 40.08 -8.00 8.82
C LEU A 108 41.21 -8.55 7.96
N LYS A 109 42.05 -7.67 7.44
CA LYS A 109 43.29 -8.03 6.74
C LYS A 109 44.31 -6.94 7.00
N TRP A 110 45.53 -7.34 7.35
CA TRP A 110 46.68 -6.45 7.61
C TRP A 110 47.92 -6.93 6.87
N ASN A 111 48.97 -6.11 6.83
CA ASN A 111 50.27 -6.49 6.27
C ASN A 111 51.13 -7.13 7.36
N SER A 112 52.04 -8.02 6.94
CA SER A 112 53.06 -8.55 7.85
C SER A 112 53.88 -7.43 8.46
N TYR A 113 54.16 -7.52 9.76
CA TYR A 113 55.01 -6.56 10.49
C TYR A 113 56.38 -7.19 10.72
N GLU A 114 57.44 -6.42 10.50
CA GLU A 114 58.84 -6.92 10.64
C GLU A 114 59.11 -7.34 12.09
N GLY A 115 59.73 -8.49 12.28
CA GLY A 115 59.99 -9.09 13.59
C GLY A 115 58.81 -9.77 14.27
N ALA A 116 57.61 -9.75 13.65
CA ALA A 116 56.43 -10.42 14.23
C ALA A 116 56.54 -11.94 14.02
N ALA A 117 56.46 -12.69 15.10
CA ALA A 117 56.34 -14.17 15.10
C ALA A 117 54.89 -14.61 15.00
N TYR A 118 53.95 -13.84 15.54
CA TYR A 118 52.52 -14.08 15.47
C TYR A 118 51.70 -12.80 15.67
N TYR A 119 50.37 -12.91 15.42
CA TYR A 119 49.39 -11.82 15.62
C TYR A 119 48.30 -12.28 16.55
N THR A 120 47.87 -11.42 17.46
CA THR A 120 46.66 -11.66 18.25
C THR A 120 45.58 -10.65 17.89
N VAL A 121 44.43 -11.15 17.46
CA VAL A 121 43.25 -10.34 17.19
C VAL A 121 42.40 -10.30 18.45
N PHE A 122 42.34 -9.12 19.06
CA PHE A 122 41.42 -8.84 20.16
C PHE A 122 40.12 -8.31 19.62
N TYR A 123 39.01 -8.78 20.16
CA TYR A 123 37.70 -8.30 19.75
C TYR A 123 36.67 -8.40 20.87
N VAL A 124 35.72 -7.46 20.87
CA VAL A 124 34.61 -7.40 21.82
C VAL A 124 33.32 -7.04 21.11
N LYS A 125 32.21 -7.55 21.61
CA LYS A 125 30.90 -7.05 21.21
C LYS A 125 30.62 -5.76 21.99
N GLY A 126 30.54 -4.62 21.30
CA GLY A 126 30.50 -3.29 21.88
C GLY A 126 31.74 -2.49 21.52
N SER A 127 32.20 -1.66 22.45
CA SER A 127 33.40 -0.81 22.31
C SER A 127 34.43 -1.24 23.34
N PHE A 128 35.70 -1.06 23.00
CA PHE A 128 36.75 -1.15 24.01
C PHE A 128 36.61 0.02 25.01
N HIS A 129 36.54 -0.29 26.29
CA HIS A 129 36.53 0.67 27.38
C HIS A 129 37.49 0.23 28.47
N GLN A 130 38.39 1.12 28.88
CA GLN A 130 39.13 0.99 30.15
C GLN A 130 38.28 1.61 31.22
N THR A 131 37.88 0.84 32.24
CA THR A 131 37.45 1.38 33.53
C THR A 131 38.57 1.17 34.52
N PRO A 132 39.19 2.22 35.08
CA PRO A 132 40.09 2.03 36.22
C PRO A 132 39.26 1.49 37.36
N ASP A 133 39.66 0.35 37.91
CA ASP A 133 39.17 -0.06 39.24
C ASP A 133 39.97 0.65 40.32
N ASN A 134 39.42 0.71 41.55
CA ASN A 134 40.06 1.34 42.69
C ASN A 134 41.34 0.62 43.16
N SER A 135 41.74 -0.48 42.51
CA SER A 135 42.96 -1.26 42.82
C SER A 135 44.06 -1.11 41.74
N GLY A 136 43.84 -0.25 40.72
CA GLY A 136 44.81 -0.07 39.62
C GLY A 136 44.74 -1.13 38.55
N ASN A 137 43.85 -2.13 38.63
CA ASN A 137 43.59 -3.11 37.61
C ASN A 137 42.52 -2.60 36.61
N THR A 138 42.74 -2.76 35.33
CA THR A 138 41.79 -2.38 34.28
C THR A 138 40.77 -3.48 34.06
N SER A 139 39.52 -3.29 34.49
CA SER A 139 38.40 -4.13 34.12
C SER A 139 37.59 -3.46 32.99
N GLU A 140 37.10 -4.25 32.04
CA GLU A 140 36.35 -3.74 30.89
C GLU A 140 34.84 -3.72 31.17
N SER A 141 34.20 -2.57 31.05
CA SER A 141 32.75 -2.45 31.09
C SER A 141 32.17 -1.88 29.79
N THR A 142 31.01 -2.38 29.38
CA THR A 142 30.23 -1.82 28.26
C THR A 142 29.28 -0.73 28.79
N ASN A 143 28.89 0.23 27.93
CA ASN A 143 27.94 1.31 28.25
C ASN A 143 26.59 0.83 28.80
N ASP A 144 26.28 -0.49 28.74
CA ASP A 144 25.03 -1.09 29.21
C ASP A 144 25.18 -1.76 30.60
N GLY A 145 26.28 -1.54 31.31
CA GLY A 145 26.54 -2.15 32.64
C GLY A 145 26.74 -3.67 32.62
N LYS A 146 26.94 -4.28 31.46
CA LYS A 146 27.28 -5.69 31.30
C LYS A 146 28.74 -5.82 30.88
N THR A 147 29.56 -6.46 31.69
CA THR A 147 30.93 -6.86 31.35
C THR A 147 30.86 -7.88 30.24
N GLU A 148 31.10 -7.47 28.98
CA GLU A 148 31.31 -8.41 27.86
C GLU A 148 32.80 -8.78 27.88
N ASN A 149 33.12 -10.09 27.95
CA ASN A 149 34.50 -10.58 28.00
C ASN A 149 35.22 -10.21 26.71
N LEU A 150 36.38 -9.60 26.82
CA LEU A 150 37.36 -9.45 25.76
C LEU A 150 37.71 -10.87 25.22
N LEU A 151 37.64 -11.06 23.92
CA LEU A 151 37.98 -12.31 23.26
C LEU A 151 39.22 -12.10 22.42
N GLN A 152 40.04 -13.12 22.31
CA GLN A 152 41.25 -13.09 21.52
C GLN A 152 41.36 -14.32 20.60
N LYS A 153 42.14 -14.16 19.52
CA LYS A 153 42.52 -15.22 18.60
C LYS A 153 43.97 -15.02 18.14
N THR A 154 44.84 -15.90 18.53
CA THR A 154 46.24 -15.90 18.07
C THR A 154 46.34 -16.60 16.72
N LEU A 155 47.13 -16.03 15.82
CA LEU A 155 47.33 -16.45 14.43
C LEU A 155 48.81 -16.48 14.10
N TYR A 156 49.30 -17.62 13.67
CA TYR A 156 50.68 -17.82 13.23
C TYR A 156 50.72 -17.85 11.70
N ASN A 157 51.58 -17.03 11.10
CA ASN A 157 51.72 -16.94 9.63
C ASN A 157 50.45 -16.56 8.86
N GLU A 158 49.45 -15.98 9.54
CA GLU A 158 48.22 -15.50 8.94
C GLU A 158 48.07 -13.97 9.17
N THR A 159 47.67 -13.25 8.14
CA THR A 159 47.42 -11.80 8.17
C THR A 159 45.96 -11.46 7.86
N GLU A 160 45.07 -12.40 8.10
CA GLU A 160 43.61 -12.15 7.98
C GLU A 160 42.81 -12.89 9.03
N PHE A 161 41.71 -12.28 9.44
CA PHE A 161 40.78 -12.85 10.42
C PHE A 161 39.34 -12.63 9.99
N THR A 162 38.49 -13.62 10.22
CA THR A 162 37.06 -13.51 9.92
C THR A 162 36.23 -13.91 11.14
N LEU A 163 35.39 -12.96 11.61
CA LEU A 163 34.49 -13.18 12.73
C LEU A 163 33.03 -13.30 12.26
N ASN A 164 32.29 -14.29 12.79
CA ASN A 164 30.85 -14.39 12.65
C ASN A 164 30.16 -13.48 13.68
N VAL A 165 29.35 -12.52 13.20
CA VAL A 165 28.75 -11.47 14.03
C VAL A 165 27.22 -11.48 14.00
N SER A 166 26.62 -10.91 15.01
CA SER A 166 25.17 -10.63 15.05
C SER A 166 24.86 -9.30 14.38
N ARG A 167 23.89 -9.29 13.45
CA ARG A 167 23.47 -8.05 12.77
C ARG A 167 22.87 -7.04 13.72
N GLY A 168 23.25 -5.79 13.58
CA GLY A 168 22.79 -4.67 14.39
C GLY A 168 23.52 -4.53 15.71
N GLU A 169 24.54 -5.34 15.96
CA GLU A 169 25.43 -5.22 17.10
C GLU A 169 26.78 -4.65 16.62
N ASN A 170 27.36 -3.76 17.41
CA ASN A 170 28.71 -3.24 17.20
C ASN A 170 29.72 -4.29 17.65
N TYR A 171 30.83 -4.35 16.96
CA TYR A 171 32.00 -5.14 17.32
C TYR A 171 33.23 -4.26 17.15
N SER A 172 34.10 -4.26 18.17
CA SER A 172 35.38 -3.57 18.12
C SER A 172 36.52 -4.58 18.01
N PHE A 173 37.58 -4.19 17.32
CA PHE A 173 38.73 -5.01 16.95
C PHE A 173 40.03 -4.24 17.14
N CYS A 174 41.08 -4.93 17.58
CA CYS A 174 42.45 -4.48 17.53
C CYS A 174 43.34 -5.68 17.22
N VAL A 175 44.30 -5.53 16.32
CA VAL A 175 45.32 -6.58 16.02
C VAL A 175 46.63 -6.11 16.59
N VAL A 176 47.32 -6.98 17.34
CA VAL A 176 48.63 -6.74 17.91
C VAL A 176 49.61 -7.75 17.36
N ALA A 177 50.77 -7.27 16.91
CA ALA A 177 51.91 -8.08 16.47
C ALA A 177 52.82 -8.35 17.65
N TYR A 178 53.26 -9.60 17.80
CA TYR A 178 54.15 -10.04 18.88
C TYR A 178 55.43 -10.68 18.33
N SER A 179 56.54 -10.48 19.04
CA SER A 179 57.79 -11.19 18.85
C SER A 179 57.67 -12.65 19.28
N GLY A 180 58.74 -13.47 19.03
CA GLY A 180 58.80 -14.83 19.55
C GLY A 180 58.95 -14.94 21.08
N GLU A 181 59.23 -13.79 21.76
CA GLU A 181 59.34 -13.67 23.23
C GLU A 181 58.09 -13.02 23.84
N ASP A 182 56.96 -13.02 23.13
CA ASP A 182 55.68 -12.47 23.57
C ASP A 182 55.69 -10.94 23.85
N VAL A 183 56.65 -10.19 23.27
CA VAL A 183 56.70 -8.73 23.36
C VAL A 183 55.85 -8.12 22.27
N ALA A 184 54.96 -7.21 22.63
CA ALA A 184 54.14 -6.45 21.67
C ALA A 184 55.02 -5.48 20.85
N LEU A 185 55.03 -5.60 19.54
CA LEU A 185 55.84 -4.84 18.60
C LEU A 185 55.07 -3.69 17.96
N ALA A 186 53.81 -3.94 17.61
CA ALA A 186 52.94 -2.96 16.97
C ALA A 186 51.47 -3.34 17.14
N ARG A 187 50.57 -2.39 16.96
CA ARG A 187 49.12 -2.63 16.96
C ARG A 187 48.40 -1.87 15.85
N THR A 188 47.19 -2.27 15.52
CA THR A 188 46.30 -1.48 14.67
C THR A 188 45.53 -0.46 15.49
N ASP A 189 44.92 0.53 14.81
CA ASP A 189 43.87 1.31 15.45
C ASP A 189 42.76 0.42 15.98
N ARG A 190 42.06 0.93 17.01
CA ARG A 190 40.85 0.31 17.57
C ARG A 190 39.66 0.55 16.65
N LEU A 191 39.32 -0.44 15.80
CA LEU A 191 38.30 -0.32 14.79
C LEU A 191 36.94 -0.77 15.35
N THR A 192 35.88 -0.07 14.98
CA THR A 192 34.50 -0.50 15.30
C THR A 192 33.71 -0.69 14.01
N SER A 193 32.89 -1.72 13.93
CA SER A 193 32.01 -1.96 12.80
C SER A 193 30.70 -2.65 13.20
N CYS A 194 29.71 -2.55 12.33
CA CYS A 194 28.41 -3.19 12.53
C CYS A 194 27.79 -3.58 11.17
N ILE A 195 27.39 -4.83 11.04
CA ILE A 195 26.54 -5.24 9.91
C ILE A 195 25.09 -4.86 10.27
N PRO A 196 24.42 -3.97 9.51
CA PRO A 196 23.09 -3.48 9.86
C PRO A 196 22.06 -4.58 10.05
N LYS A 197 21.15 -4.41 11.02
CA LYS A 197 20.03 -5.35 11.24
C LYS A 197 19.13 -5.40 10.00
N LYS A 198 18.66 -6.59 9.66
CA LYS A 198 17.76 -6.78 8.52
C LYS A 198 16.43 -6.07 8.77
N ASN A 199 15.95 -5.31 7.76
CA ASN A 199 14.67 -4.64 7.80
C ASN A 199 13.58 -5.39 7.02
N SER A 200 12.33 -4.90 7.10
CA SER A 200 11.20 -5.39 6.33
C SER A 200 10.60 -4.25 5.52
N VAL A 201 10.17 -4.54 4.28
CA VAL A 201 9.50 -3.55 3.41
C VAL A 201 8.01 -3.82 3.30
N SER A 202 7.21 -2.76 3.33
CA SER A 202 5.76 -2.77 3.11
C SER A 202 5.38 -1.79 2.00
N PHE A 203 4.18 -1.99 1.41
CA PHE A 203 3.67 -1.17 0.32
C PHE A 203 2.28 -0.62 0.63
N THR A 204 2.06 0.63 0.22
CA THR A 204 0.72 1.22 0.13
C THR A 204 0.55 1.81 -1.27
N ARG A 205 -0.44 1.33 -2.02
CA ARG A 205 -0.79 1.93 -3.31
C ARG A 205 -1.41 3.31 -3.06
N LEU A 206 -0.84 4.35 -3.64
CA LEU A 206 -1.37 5.72 -3.57
C LEU A 206 -2.21 6.06 -4.81
N SER A 207 -1.88 5.49 -5.97
CA SER A 207 -2.63 5.66 -7.22
C SER A 207 -2.24 4.58 -8.23
N SER A 208 -2.78 4.63 -9.45
CA SER A 208 -2.35 3.77 -10.57
C SER A 208 -0.89 3.96 -10.99
N ARG A 209 -0.27 5.08 -10.58
CA ARG A 209 1.10 5.48 -10.95
C ARG A 209 2.03 5.68 -9.78
N ARG A 210 1.54 5.54 -8.53
CA ARG A 210 2.30 5.85 -7.33
C ARG A 210 2.12 4.79 -6.26
N VAL A 211 3.23 4.35 -5.69
CA VAL A 211 3.28 3.47 -4.53
C VAL A 211 4.17 4.08 -3.45
N LYS A 212 3.75 4.00 -2.21
CA LYS A 212 4.57 4.32 -1.03
C LYS A 212 5.21 3.04 -0.53
N LEU A 213 6.51 3.05 -0.42
CA LEU A 213 7.33 2.06 0.26
C LEU A 213 7.57 2.54 1.69
N SER A 214 7.52 1.64 2.66
CA SER A 214 7.85 1.94 4.07
C SER A 214 8.60 0.76 4.67
N TRP A 215 9.53 1.01 5.60
CA TRP A 215 10.32 -0.01 6.28
C TRP A 215 10.66 0.42 7.70
N ASN A 216 11.08 -0.54 8.52
CA ASN A 216 11.48 -0.29 9.90
C ASN A 216 12.91 0.26 9.96
N LYS A 217 13.22 1.06 10.99
CA LYS A 217 14.59 1.46 11.32
C LYS A 217 15.45 0.20 11.52
N SER A 218 16.65 0.20 10.96
CA SER A 218 17.62 -0.87 11.05
C SER A 218 18.75 -0.43 11.97
N LYS A 219 18.99 -1.11 13.11
CA LYS A 219 20.12 -0.83 14.01
C LYS A 219 21.42 -1.00 13.22
N GLY A 220 22.36 -0.09 13.32
CA GLY A 220 23.61 -0.06 12.56
C GLY A 220 23.49 0.53 11.15
N ALA A 221 22.33 1.07 10.74
CA ALA A 221 22.17 1.71 9.43
C ALA A 221 22.12 3.22 9.55
N GLU A 222 22.88 3.90 8.71
CA GLU A 222 22.87 5.35 8.51
C GLU A 222 21.93 5.78 7.38
N LYS A 223 21.84 4.94 6.34
CA LYS A 223 21.03 5.20 5.15
C LYS A 223 20.43 3.93 4.56
N TYR A 224 19.55 4.10 3.59
CA TYR A 224 18.84 3.02 2.90
C TYR A 224 18.93 3.20 1.40
N ILE A 225 19.21 2.12 0.68
CA ILE A 225 19.18 2.09 -0.78
C ILE A 225 17.99 1.25 -1.21
N ILE A 226 17.14 1.83 -2.06
CA ILE A 226 15.95 1.19 -2.60
C ILE A 226 16.29 0.57 -3.95
N TYR A 227 16.06 -0.72 -4.09
CA TYR A 227 16.21 -1.44 -5.35
C TYR A 227 14.86 -1.85 -5.90
N LYS A 228 14.68 -1.67 -7.20
CA LYS A 228 13.46 -1.97 -7.94
C LYS A 228 13.73 -2.91 -9.10
N LYS A 229 12.85 -3.90 -9.26
CA LYS A 229 12.77 -4.77 -10.43
C LYS A 229 11.38 -4.66 -11.06
N VAL A 230 11.32 -4.60 -12.39
CA VAL A 230 10.07 -4.56 -13.16
C VAL A 230 9.96 -5.84 -13.99
N ASN A 231 8.89 -6.61 -13.82
CA ASN A 231 8.69 -7.92 -14.43
C ASN A 231 9.91 -8.84 -14.16
N ASN A 232 10.52 -9.41 -15.19
CA ASN A 232 11.67 -10.31 -15.09
C ASN A 232 13.04 -9.61 -15.28
N ASN A 233 13.07 -8.27 -15.36
CA ASN A 233 14.33 -7.52 -15.51
C ASN A 233 15.24 -7.66 -14.27
N LYS A 234 16.51 -7.24 -14.39
CA LYS A 234 17.44 -7.15 -13.24
C LYS A 234 17.01 -6.04 -12.27
N TYR A 235 17.41 -6.15 -11.00
CA TYR A 235 17.25 -5.06 -10.03
C TYR A 235 18.13 -3.86 -10.43
N LYS A 236 17.57 -2.66 -10.26
CA LYS A 236 18.28 -1.40 -10.44
C LYS A 236 18.10 -0.55 -9.18
N LYS A 237 19.13 0.19 -8.80
CA LYS A 237 19.04 1.21 -7.75
C LYS A 237 18.00 2.25 -8.19
N LEU A 238 17.01 2.49 -7.33
CA LEU A 238 15.93 3.45 -7.57
C LEU A 238 16.19 4.78 -6.85
N ALA A 239 16.63 4.71 -5.60
CA ALA A 239 16.89 5.87 -4.78
C ALA A 239 17.76 5.51 -3.56
N GLU A 240 18.29 6.54 -2.91
CA GLU A 240 18.96 6.48 -1.63
C GLU A 240 18.32 7.50 -0.67
N THR A 241 18.21 7.17 0.63
CA THR A 241 17.54 8.04 1.59
C THR A 241 17.88 7.67 3.04
N LYS A 242 17.88 8.66 3.95
CA LYS A 242 17.90 8.43 5.40
C LYS A 242 16.49 8.23 5.99
N LYS A 243 15.43 8.52 5.22
CA LYS A 243 14.02 8.38 5.65
C LYS A 243 13.58 6.92 5.59
N LEU A 244 12.60 6.55 6.42
CA LEU A 244 12.01 5.20 6.50
C LEU A 244 10.86 4.97 5.50
N ARG A 245 10.75 5.82 4.48
CA ARG A 245 9.72 5.77 3.45
C ARG A 245 10.22 6.37 2.13
N TYR A 246 9.64 5.89 1.03
CA TYR A 246 9.89 6.43 -0.31
C TYR A 246 8.62 6.32 -1.17
N ASN A 247 8.35 7.33 -2.00
CA ASN A 247 7.23 7.32 -2.93
C ASN A 247 7.75 7.09 -4.36
N ASP A 248 7.51 5.90 -4.90
CA ASP A 248 7.80 5.64 -6.31
C ASP A 248 6.63 6.10 -7.20
N GLY A 249 6.83 7.16 -7.96
CA GLY A 249 5.87 7.72 -8.94
C GLY A 249 5.98 7.10 -10.34
N LYS A 250 6.87 6.13 -10.54
CA LYS A 250 7.14 5.52 -11.85
C LYS A 250 6.64 4.07 -11.91
N VAL A 251 5.40 3.82 -11.41
CA VAL A 251 4.73 2.52 -11.56
C VAL A 251 3.60 2.62 -12.60
N ARG A 252 3.19 1.50 -13.19
CA ARG A 252 2.15 1.41 -14.24
C ARG A 252 1.32 0.15 -14.04
N ALA A 253 0.05 0.20 -14.41
CA ALA A 253 -0.82 -0.96 -14.43
C ALA A 253 -0.31 -2.04 -15.40
N GLY A 254 -0.64 -3.30 -15.12
CA GLY A 254 -0.21 -4.46 -15.91
C GLY A 254 1.25 -4.88 -15.69
N LYS A 255 2.01 -4.20 -14.83
CA LYS A 255 3.40 -4.54 -14.52
C LYS A 255 3.52 -5.13 -13.12
N ARG A 256 4.39 -6.11 -12.98
CA ARG A 256 4.81 -6.67 -11.70
C ARG A 256 6.07 -5.94 -11.23
N TYR A 257 6.06 -5.49 -9.99
CA TYR A 257 7.19 -4.81 -9.36
C TYR A 257 7.69 -5.65 -8.18
N LYS A 258 9.02 -5.71 -8.03
CA LYS A 258 9.67 -6.24 -6.83
C LYS A 258 10.60 -5.17 -6.28
N TYR A 259 10.63 -5.05 -4.96
CA TYR A 259 11.54 -4.15 -4.25
C TYR A 259 12.20 -4.86 -3.10
N TYR A 260 13.43 -4.50 -2.84
CA TYR A 260 14.10 -4.71 -1.56
C TYR A 260 14.81 -3.44 -1.12
N ILE A 261 15.09 -3.34 0.16
CA ILE A 261 15.76 -2.21 0.80
C ILE A 261 17.07 -2.74 1.37
N ALA A 262 18.19 -2.15 0.96
CA ALA A 262 19.48 -2.37 1.60
C ALA A 262 19.66 -1.32 2.70
N ALA A 263 19.78 -1.78 3.94
CA ALA A 263 20.22 -0.99 5.08
C ALA A 263 21.75 -0.88 5.02
N VAL A 264 22.29 0.32 5.08
CA VAL A 264 23.72 0.62 4.88
C VAL A 264 24.26 1.36 6.10
N GLY A 265 25.30 0.81 6.71
CA GLY A 265 26.16 1.46 7.68
C GLY A 265 27.53 1.75 7.04
N ILE A 266 28.19 2.79 7.50
CA ILE A 266 29.54 3.19 7.07
C ILE A 266 30.42 3.20 8.32
N TYR A 267 31.47 2.40 8.32
CA TYR A 267 32.41 2.25 9.41
C TYR A 267 33.82 2.22 8.82
N ASN A 268 34.71 3.06 9.34
CA ASN A 268 36.10 3.15 8.85
C ASN A 268 36.18 3.30 7.31
N ASN A 269 35.37 4.19 6.75
CA ASN A 269 35.20 4.44 5.31
C ASN A 269 34.72 3.22 4.48
N GLU A 270 34.40 2.10 5.11
CA GLU A 270 33.91 0.90 4.47
C GLU A 270 32.38 0.73 4.62
N THR A 271 31.79 0.12 3.61
CA THR A 271 30.33 -0.02 3.53
C THR A 271 29.88 -1.42 3.98
N PHE A 272 29.09 -1.46 5.03
CA PHE A 272 28.40 -2.65 5.52
C PHE A 272 26.92 -2.59 5.17
N LYS A 273 26.36 -3.66 4.61
CA LYS A 273 24.97 -3.65 4.16
C LYS A 273 24.21 -4.94 4.43
N THR A 274 22.91 -4.79 4.67
CA THR A 274 21.98 -5.91 4.77
C THR A 274 20.73 -5.64 3.96
N GLU A 275 20.39 -6.59 3.09
CA GLU A 275 19.22 -6.50 2.23
C GLU A 275 17.98 -7.12 2.90
N SER A 276 16.83 -6.45 2.78
CA SER A 276 15.54 -7.00 3.17
C SER A 276 15.15 -8.16 2.26
N ASN A 277 14.18 -8.97 2.68
CA ASN A 277 13.51 -9.86 1.74
C ASN A 277 12.82 -9.04 0.65
N ALA A 278 12.95 -9.46 -0.59
CA ALA A 278 12.29 -8.81 -1.70
C ALA A 278 10.78 -9.07 -1.63
N LYS A 279 9.98 -8.00 -1.69
CA LYS A 279 8.52 -8.09 -1.79
C LYS A 279 8.04 -7.66 -3.17
N SER A 280 7.00 -8.32 -3.68
CA SER A 280 6.40 -8.02 -4.98
C SER A 280 4.96 -7.57 -4.86
N PHE A 281 4.53 -6.74 -5.80
CA PHE A 281 3.13 -6.41 -6.02
C PHE A 281 2.84 -6.19 -7.52
N VAL A 282 1.57 -6.30 -7.88
CA VAL A 282 1.09 -6.03 -9.23
C VAL A 282 0.05 -4.92 -9.14
N ILE A 283 0.17 -3.92 -10.02
CA ILE A 283 -0.94 -2.99 -10.23
C ILE A 283 -1.85 -3.63 -11.29
N ALA A 284 -2.86 -4.36 -10.83
CA ALA A 284 -3.78 -5.08 -11.71
C ALA A 284 -4.73 -4.13 -12.46
N ASN A 285 -5.11 -3.01 -11.84
CA ASN A 285 -6.09 -2.06 -12.35
C ASN A 285 -5.51 -0.65 -12.46
N PHE A 286 -5.94 0.10 -13.49
CA PHE A 286 -5.68 1.54 -13.62
C PHE A 286 -6.36 2.28 -12.47
N VAL A 287 -7.66 2.03 -12.28
CA VAL A 287 -8.46 2.66 -11.24
C VAL A 287 -8.17 2.05 -9.88
N SER A 288 -7.80 2.89 -8.91
CA SER A 288 -7.59 2.46 -7.53
C SER A 288 -8.91 2.20 -6.84
N MET A 289 -9.08 1.00 -6.27
CA MET A 289 -10.32 0.60 -5.59
C MET A 289 -10.31 0.80 -4.07
N GLY A 290 -9.15 1.07 -3.47
CA GLY A 290 -8.99 1.24 -2.02
C GLY A 290 -8.54 2.65 -1.59
N HIS A 291 -8.60 3.63 -2.47
CA HIS A 291 -8.08 4.97 -2.22
C HIS A 291 -9.18 5.93 -1.77
N GLN A 292 -8.98 6.62 -0.63
CA GLN A 292 -10.00 7.50 -0.05
C GLN A 292 -10.29 8.73 -0.93
N LYS A 293 -9.28 9.32 -1.54
CA LYS A 293 -9.38 10.56 -2.31
C LYS A 293 -9.08 10.31 -3.78
N TYR A 294 -10.05 9.77 -4.52
CA TYR A 294 -9.94 9.62 -5.98
C TYR A 294 -10.07 10.99 -6.65
N SER A 295 -8.94 11.62 -6.92
CA SER A 295 -8.86 13.02 -7.35
C SER A 295 -9.18 13.21 -8.84
N TYR A 296 -9.50 14.47 -9.24
CA TYR A 296 -9.60 14.84 -10.64
C TYR A 296 -8.33 14.50 -11.45
N HIS A 297 -7.15 14.72 -10.84
CA HIS A 297 -5.87 14.40 -11.49
C HIS A 297 -5.70 12.89 -11.74
N GLU A 298 -6.08 12.05 -10.76
CA GLU A 298 -6.07 10.60 -10.93
C GLU A 298 -7.06 10.16 -12.01
N MET A 299 -8.30 10.61 -11.92
CA MET A 299 -9.34 10.30 -12.92
C MET A 299 -8.88 10.65 -14.34
N SER A 300 -8.38 11.85 -14.56
CA SER A 300 -7.93 12.29 -15.89
C SER A 300 -6.71 11.49 -16.38
N GLY A 301 -5.81 11.12 -15.47
CA GLY A 301 -4.68 10.26 -15.76
C GLY A 301 -5.07 8.83 -16.10
N ASP A 302 -6.03 8.27 -15.36
CA ASP A 302 -6.57 6.93 -15.61
C ASP A 302 -7.36 6.89 -16.94
N LEU A 303 -8.15 7.93 -17.23
CA LEU A 303 -8.83 8.07 -18.54
C LEU A 303 -7.84 8.05 -19.70
N LYS A 304 -6.74 8.80 -19.60
CA LYS A 304 -5.69 8.80 -20.64
C LYS A 304 -5.09 7.40 -20.83
N GLN A 305 -4.84 6.67 -19.75
CA GLN A 305 -4.32 5.31 -19.84
C GLN A 305 -5.34 4.33 -20.44
N LEU A 306 -6.61 4.42 -20.02
CA LEU A 306 -7.68 3.58 -20.56
C LEU A 306 -7.89 3.84 -22.06
N ALA A 307 -7.93 5.12 -22.46
CA ALA A 307 -8.07 5.51 -23.87
C ALA A 307 -6.91 4.99 -24.74
N ASN A 308 -5.68 5.05 -24.24
CA ASN A 308 -4.52 4.54 -24.97
C ASN A 308 -4.48 3.00 -25.02
N THR A 309 -4.99 2.31 -23.97
CA THR A 309 -4.92 0.85 -23.87
C THR A 309 -6.06 0.17 -24.63
N TYR A 310 -7.23 0.80 -24.67
CA TYR A 310 -8.47 0.24 -25.23
C TYR A 310 -9.05 1.16 -26.32
N SER A 311 -8.19 1.73 -27.18
CA SER A 311 -8.54 2.74 -28.19
C SER A 311 -9.69 2.36 -29.12
N ASP A 312 -9.86 1.05 -29.36
CA ASP A 312 -10.92 0.51 -30.23
C ASP A 312 -12.31 0.51 -29.57
N TYR A 313 -12.35 0.52 -28.22
CA TYR A 313 -13.56 0.30 -27.44
C TYR A 313 -13.96 1.47 -26.55
N VAL A 314 -13.09 2.49 -26.46
CA VAL A 314 -13.35 3.69 -25.67
C VAL A 314 -12.92 4.95 -26.41
N LYS A 315 -13.77 5.98 -26.33
CA LYS A 315 -13.42 7.33 -26.79
C LYS A 315 -13.65 8.31 -25.65
N VAL A 316 -12.73 9.25 -25.46
CA VAL A 316 -12.81 10.28 -24.43
C VAL A 316 -12.93 11.65 -25.10
N LYS A 317 -13.98 12.40 -24.78
CA LYS A 317 -14.26 13.74 -25.31
C LYS A 317 -14.36 14.74 -24.17
N VAL A 318 -13.91 15.96 -24.41
CA VAL A 318 -14.18 17.09 -23.52
C VAL A 318 -15.51 17.73 -23.93
N ILE A 319 -16.48 17.74 -23.03
CA ILE A 319 -17.83 18.31 -23.29
C ILE A 319 -18.02 19.71 -22.71
N GLY A 320 -17.10 20.17 -21.89
CA GLY A 320 -17.10 21.49 -21.27
C GLY A 320 -15.94 21.65 -20.30
N LYS A 321 -15.89 22.81 -19.67
CA LYS A 321 -14.96 23.12 -18.59
C LYS A 321 -15.73 23.66 -17.38
N SER A 322 -15.25 23.31 -16.18
CA SER A 322 -15.75 23.86 -14.93
C SER A 322 -15.37 25.33 -14.73
N ASN A 323 -15.86 25.93 -13.66
CA ASN A 323 -15.54 27.33 -13.33
C ASN A 323 -14.03 27.58 -13.18
N ASP A 324 -13.28 26.63 -12.59
CA ASP A 324 -11.81 26.68 -12.45
C ASP A 324 -11.08 26.01 -13.65
N LYS A 325 -11.75 25.97 -14.81
CA LYS A 325 -11.19 25.50 -16.11
C LYS A 325 -10.73 24.04 -16.14
N ARG A 326 -11.26 23.17 -15.27
CA ARG A 326 -11.05 21.72 -15.37
C ARG A 326 -11.95 21.13 -16.45
N ASN A 327 -11.43 20.22 -17.27
CA ASN A 327 -12.22 19.56 -18.31
C ASN A 327 -13.29 18.65 -17.69
N ILE A 328 -14.48 18.67 -18.28
CA ILE A 328 -15.56 17.72 -18.02
C ILE A 328 -15.54 16.73 -19.18
N TYR A 329 -15.45 15.44 -18.87
CA TYR A 329 -15.26 14.40 -19.86
C TYR A 329 -16.53 13.60 -20.11
N ASP A 330 -16.81 13.31 -21.37
CA ASP A 330 -17.68 12.23 -21.85
C ASP A 330 -16.81 11.05 -22.25
N VAL A 331 -17.03 9.91 -21.61
CA VAL A 331 -16.32 8.65 -21.88
C VAL A 331 -17.28 7.68 -22.54
N VAL A 332 -17.10 7.47 -23.83
CA VAL A 332 -17.94 6.57 -24.63
C VAL A 332 -17.35 5.17 -24.61
N VAL A 333 -18.07 4.20 -24.05
CA VAL A 333 -17.70 2.78 -23.99
C VAL A 333 -18.55 1.99 -24.95
N GLY A 334 -17.91 1.27 -25.86
CA GLY A 334 -18.56 0.49 -26.92
C GLY A 334 -18.43 1.15 -28.29
N ASN A 335 -19.36 0.82 -29.20
CA ASN A 335 -19.34 1.37 -30.55
C ASN A 335 -19.74 2.86 -30.56
N PRO A 336 -18.83 3.80 -30.92
CA PRO A 336 -19.14 5.23 -30.91
C PRO A 336 -20.14 5.63 -32.01
N LYS A 337 -20.41 4.74 -32.98
CA LYS A 337 -21.40 4.92 -34.04
C LYS A 337 -22.75 4.24 -33.73
N ALA A 338 -22.93 3.72 -32.51
CA ALA A 338 -24.17 3.07 -32.11
C ALA A 338 -25.37 4.03 -32.22
N LYS A 339 -26.44 3.60 -32.84
CA LYS A 339 -27.68 4.40 -32.97
C LYS A 339 -28.46 4.53 -31.66
N LYS A 340 -28.18 3.68 -30.67
CA LYS A 340 -28.74 3.76 -29.31
C LYS A 340 -27.66 4.14 -28.34
N THR A 341 -27.99 4.96 -27.36
CA THR A 341 -27.06 5.41 -26.31
C THR A 341 -27.73 5.38 -24.93
N MET A 342 -26.89 5.27 -23.92
CA MET A 342 -27.24 5.39 -22.50
C MET A 342 -26.26 6.34 -21.85
N LEU A 343 -26.71 7.18 -20.90
CA LEU A 343 -25.85 8.13 -20.20
C LEU A 343 -25.78 7.79 -18.71
N VAL A 344 -24.57 7.81 -18.16
CA VAL A 344 -24.27 7.66 -16.72
C VAL A 344 -23.62 8.94 -16.23
N VAL A 345 -24.20 9.56 -15.20
CA VAL A 345 -23.70 10.81 -14.62
C VAL A 345 -23.33 10.57 -13.18
N SER A 346 -22.18 11.08 -12.73
CA SER A 346 -21.73 10.92 -11.36
C SER A 346 -20.98 12.14 -10.83
N SER A 347 -20.75 12.19 -9.52
CA SER A 347 -20.10 13.28 -8.81
C SER A 347 -20.64 14.67 -9.17
N ILE A 348 -21.97 14.79 -9.25
CA ILE A 348 -22.65 16.09 -9.33
C ILE A 348 -22.41 16.85 -8.04
N HIS A 349 -22.52 16.20 -6.88
CA HIS A 349 -22.15 16.77 -5.61
C HIS A 349 -20.69 16.51 -5.28
N ALA A 350 -20.02 17.53 -4.77
CA ALA A 350 -18.58 17.55 -4.54
C ALA A 350 -18.06 16.44 -3.59
N ARG A 351 -18.75 16.22 -2.48
CA ARG A 351 -18.39 15.24 -1.44
C ARG A 351 -18.68 13.78 -1.81
N GLU A 352 -19.36 13.56 -2.94
CA GLU A 352 -19.77 12.23 -3.39
C GLU A 352 -18.79 11.60 -4.40
N TYR A 353 -17.50 11.89 -4.26
CA TYR A 353 -16.46 11.51 -5.23
C TYR A 353 -16.18 9.99 -5.34
N MET A 354 -16.69 9.16 -4.41
CA MET A 354 -16.68 7.70 -4.59
C MET A 354 -17.51 7.26 -5.79
N THR A 355 -18.52 8.04 -6.22
CA THR A 355 -19.30 7.78 -7.42
C THR A 355 -18.47 7.90 -8.70
N ALA A 356 -17.51 8.85 -8.75
CA ALA A 356 -16.55 8.95 -9.85
C ALA A 356 -15.63 7.72 -9.90
N GLN A 357 -15.14 7.30 -8.74
CA GLN A 357 -14.30 6.10 -8.64
C GLN A 357 -15.06 4.84 -9.08
N LEU A 358 -16.33 4.71 -8.70
CA LEU A 358 -17.20 3.62 -9.14
C LEU A 358 -17.38 3.62 -10.66
N CYS A 359 -17.70 4.76 -11.27
CA CYS A 359 -17.86 4.87 -12.73
C CYS A 359 -16.57 4.50 -13.46
N MET A 360 -15.43 5.01 -13.02
CA MET A 360 -14.14 4.69 -13.62
C MET A 360 -13.78 3.20 -13.49
N ALA A 361 -14.09 2.58 -12.34
CA ALA A 361 -13.90 1.16 -12.13
C ALA A 361 -14.81 0.31 -13.03
N GLN A 362 -16.08 0.74 -13.26
CA GLN A 362 -17.00 0.11 -14.21
C GLN A 362 -16.47 0.20 -15.64
N ILE A 363 -16.02 1.37 -16.07
CA ILE A 363 -15.42 1.59 -17.40
C ILE A 363 -14.26 0.62 -17.59
N GLU A 364 -13.29 0.59 -16.68
CA GLU A 364 -12.15 -0.32 -16.76
C GLU A 364 -12.58 -1.79 -16.78
N HIS A 365 -13.53 -2.17 -15.93
CA HIS A 365 -14.02 -3.54 -15.85
C HIS A 365 -14.67 -4.00 -17.17
N TYR A 366 -15.47 -3.13 -17.80
CA TYR A 366 -16.12 -3.46 -19.08
C TYR A 366 -15.12 -3.51 -20.22
N LEU A 367 -14.14 -2.63 -20.25
CA LEU A 367 -13.08 -2.66 -21.27
C LEU A 367 -12.21 -3.92 -21.17
N LYS A 368 -11.83 -4.33 -19.96
CA LYS A 368 -11.06 -5.56 -19.72
C LYS A 368 -11.82 -6.82 -20.13
N ASN A 369 -13.13 -6.81 -19.98
CA ASN A 369 -13.99 -7.95 -20.27
C ASN A 369 -14.76 -7.80 -21.59
N TYR A 370 -14.33 -6.89 -22.49
CA TYR A 370 -15.08 -6.51 -23.68
C TYR A 370 -15.49 -7.70 -24.56
N ASN A 371 -14.58 -8.64 -24.77
CA ASN A 371 -14.84 -9.88 -25.54
C ASN A 371 -15.49 -11.00 -24.71
N GLY A 372 -15.74 -10.78 -23.43
CA GLY A 372 -16.28 -11.75 -22.48
C GLY A 372 -17.71 -11.43 -22.04
N ARG A 373 -18.01 -11.87 -20.79
CA ARG A 373 -19.31 -11.70 -20.13
C ARG A 373 -19.15 -11.07 -18.76
N VAL A 374 -20.12 -10.25 -18.37
CA VAL A 374 -20.29 -9.76 -16.99
C VAL A 374 -21.70 -10.13 -16.52
N LYS A 375 -21.80 -10.99 -15.49
CA LYS A 375 -23.09 -11.51 -14.98
C LYS A 375 -24.05 -11.96 -16.10
N GLY A 376 -23.56 -12.82 -17.00
CA GLY A 376 -24.32 -13.39 -18.12
C GLY A 376 -24.49 -12.48 -19.34
N VAL A 377 -24.16 -11.18 -19.25
CA VAL A 377 -24.27 -10.25 -20.39
C VAL A 377 -23.01 -10.34 -21.26
N ARG A 378 -23.15 -10.65 -22.55
CA ARG A 378 -22.05 -10.57 -23.54
C ARG A 378 -21.77 -9.09 -23.85
N LEU A 379 -20.56 -8.59 -23.47
CA LEU A 379 -20.28 -7.16 -23.56
C LEU A 379 -20.21 -6.67 -24.99
N LYS A 380 -19.40 -7.29 -25.84
CA LYS A 380 -19.24 -6.89 -27.26
C LYS A 380 -20.55 -6.76 -27.98
N SER A 381 -21.43 -7.77 -27.90
CA SER A 381 -22.73 -7.74 -28.61
C SER A 381 -23.67 -6.67 -28.03
N THR A 382 -23.65 -6.43 -26.72
CA THR A 382 -24.45 -5.38 -26.07
C THR A 382 -23.93 -3.99 -26.45
N LEU A 383 -22.62 -3.76 -26.29
CA LEU A 383 -21.98 -2.47 -26.53
C LEU A 383 -21.92 -2.06 -28.02
N ASN A 384 -22.03 -3.02 -28.93
CA ASN A 384 -22.22 -2.72 -30.38
C ASN A 384 -23.64 -2.21 -30.69
N LYS A 385 -24.66 -2.62 -29.90
CA LYS A 385 -26.05 -2.17 -30.08
C LYS A 385 -26.33 -0.85 -29.39
N ILE A 386 -25.73 -0.63 -28.19
CA ILE A 386 -25.94 0.56 -27.37
C ILE A 386 -24.61 1.01 -26.77
N ALA A 387 -24.17 2.23 -27.10
CA ALA A 387 -22.98 2.82 -26.46
C ALA A 387 -23.34 3.42 -25.09
N ILE A 388 -22.45 3.26 -24.15
CA ILE A 388 -22.59 3.86 -22.82
C ILE A 388 -21.70 5.09 -22.73
N HIS A 389 -22.32 6.24 -22.51
CA HIS A 389 -21.66 7.50 -22.20
C HIS A 389 -21.53 7.68 -20.70
N TYR A 390 -20.35 8.02 -20.21
CA TYR A 390 -20.11 8.32 -18.78
C TYR A 390 -19.60 9.73 -18.62
N ILE A 391 -20.17 10.47 -17.68
CA ILE A 391 -19.57 11.67 -17.10
C ILE A 391 -19.07 11.28 -15.70
N PRO A 392 -17.80 10.82 -15.56
CA PRO A 392 -17.34 10.25 -14.28
C PRO A 392 -17.24 11.30 -13.16
N MET A 393 -16.99 12.56 -13.49
CA MET A 393 -16.87 13.67 -12.52
C MET A 393 -17.48 14.95 -13.12
N THR A 394 -18.75 15.17 -12.82
CA THR A 394 -19.50 16.33 -13.31
C THR A 394 -19.03 17.63 -12.65
N ASN A 395 -18.63 17.56 -11.38
CA ASN A 395 -18.24 18.70 -10.54
C ASN A 395 -16.76 18.61 -10.12
N PRO A 396 -15.80 18.76 -11.04
CA PRO A 396 -14.38 18.55 -10.73
C PRO A 396 -13.80 19.59 -9.76
N ASP A 397 -14.31 20.82 -9.78
CA ASP A 397 -13.88 21.87 -8.85
C ASP A 397 -14.39 21.61 -7.44
N GLY A 398 -15.67 21.29 -7.30
CA GLY A 398 -16.26 20.93 -6.02
C GLY A 398 -15.57 19.71 -5.39
N VAL A 399 -15.32 18.65 -6.19
CA VAL A 399 -14.56 17.47 -5.72
C VAL A 399 -13.17 17.88 -5.24
N THR A 400 -12.48 18.78 -5.96
CA THR A 400 -11.17 19.29 -5.53
C THR A 400 -11.27 20.03 -4.19
N ILE A 401 -12.30 20.87 -4.01
CA ILE A 401 -12.56 21.58 -2.74
C ILE A 401 -12.82 20.57 -1.62
N SER A 402 -13.72 19.61 -1.82
CA SER A 402 -14.06 18.62 -0.81
C SER A 402 -12.86 17.75 -0.38
N GLN A 403 -11.99 17.40 -1.31
CA GLN A 403 -10.84 16.54 -1.03
C GLN A 403 -9.62 17.28 -0.48
N PHE A 404 -9.37 18.50 -0.94
CA PHE A 404 -8.07 19.17 -0.74
C PHE A 404 -8.18 20.61 -0.26
N GLY A 405 -9.41 21.13 -0.10
CA GLY A 405 -9.67 22.49 0.38
C GLY A 405 -9.70 23.54 -0.73
N ILE A 406 -10.19 24.72 -0.36
CA ILE A 406 -10.38 25.88 -1.25
C ILE A 406 -9.05 26.38 -1.84
N SER A 407 -7.95 26.24 -1.11
CA SER A 407 -6.60 26.64 -1.58
C SER A 407 -6.17 25.96 -2.90
N LYS A 408 -6.82 24.86 -3.30
CA LYS A 408 -6.53 24.13 -4.55
C LYS A 408 -7.34 24.63 -5.75
N ILE A 409 -8.17 25.64 -5.58
CA ILE A 409 -8.78 26.39 -6.68
C ILE A 409 -7.74 27.37 -7.23
N ARG A 410 -7.53 27.36 -8.55
CA ARG A 410 -6.47 28.12 -9.23
C ARG A 410 -6.83 29.58 -9.40
N ASP A 411 -8.07 29.86 -9.80
CA ASP A 411 -8.60 31.21 -9.97
C ASP A 411 -8.67 31.94 -8.62
N SER A 412 -7.95 33.05 -8.48
CA SER A 412 -7.82 33.81 -7.24
C SER A 412 -9.11 34.52 -6.85
N LYS A 413 -9.87 35.03 -7.82
CA LYS A 413 -11.16 35.72 -7.58
C LYS A 413 -12.19 34.71 -7.08
N LEU A 414 -12.26 33.55 -7.72
CA LEU A 414 -13.13 32.44 -7.32
C LEU A 414 -12.79 31.95 -5.92
N ARG A 415 -11.48 31.79 -5.62
CA ARG A 415 -10.99 31.39 -4.31
C ARG A 415 -11.33 32.36 -3.20
N LYS A 416 -11.15 33.67 -3.43
CA LYS A 416 -11.59 34.74 -2.48
C LYS A 416 -13.09 34.69 -2.20
N ALA A 417 -13.91 34.48 -3.24
CA ALA A 417 -15.35 34.37 -3.09
C ALA A 417 -15.75 33.11 -2.28
N LEU A 418 -15.08 31.96 -2.51
CA LEU A 418 -15.35 30.73 -1.79
C LEU A 418 -15.10 30.82 -0.29
N TYR A 419 -14.04 31.52 0.16
CA TYR A 419 -13.74 31.68 1.59
C TYR A 419 -14.83 32.49 2.34
N ARG A 420 -15.65 33.26 1.63
CA ARG A 420 -16.78 34.05 2.20
C ARG A 420 -18.08 33.25 2.25
N MET A 421 -18.13 32.03 1.73
CA MET A 421 -19.35 31.22 1.65
C MET A 421 -19.58 30.38 2.90
N PRO A 422 -20.83 30.06 3.28
CA PRO A 422 -21.13 29.04 4.24
C PRO A 422 -20.42 27.70 3.87
N GLY A 423 -19.91 26.97 4.85
CA GLY A 423 -19.20 25.73 4.62
C GLY A 423 -17.71 25.87 4.27
N ALA A 424 -17.17 27.08 4.08
CA ALA A 424 -15.76 27.31 3.80
C ALA A 424 -14.82 26.79 4.91
N LYS A 425 -15.27 26.78 6.17
CA LYS A 425 -14.51 26.27 7.34
C LYS A 425 -14.40 24.75 7.35
N SER A 426 -15.36 24.02 6.78
CA SER A 426 -15.40 22.54 6.75
C SER A 426 -15.60 22.05 5.32
N THR A 427 -14.54 22.10 4.51
CA THR A 427 -14.62 21.80 3.08
C THR A 427 -14.85 20.32 2.76
N SER A 428 -14.58 19.40 3.68
CA SER A 428 -14.84 17.96 3.46
C SER A 428 -16.31 17.67 3.16
N SER A 429 -17.22 18.41 3.78
CA SER A 429 -18.67 18.31 3.56
C SER A 429 -19.19 19.17 2.39
N TRP A 430 -18.31 19.88 1.67
CA TRP A 430 -18.69 20.74 0.54
C TRP A 430 -19.48 19.97 -0.51
N LYS A 431 -20.68 20.45 -0.85
CA LYS A 431 -21.61 19.80 -1.79
C LYS A 431 -21.65 20.49 -3.16
N ALA A 432 -21.56 21.82 -3.15
CA ALA A 432 -21.73 22.69 -4.31
C ALA A 432 -20.54 22.63 -5.30
N ASN A 433 -20.67 23.32 -6.44
CA ASN A 433 -19.55 23.63 -7.32
C ASN A 433 -18.67 24.77 -6.75
N ALA A 434 -17.68 25.23 -7.52
CA ALA A 434 -16.81 26.33 -7.07
C ALA A 434 -17.49 27.70 -7.02
N ARG A 435 -18.69 27.87 -7.57
CA ARG A 435 -19.53 29.07 -7.41
C ARG A 435 -20.55 28.97 -6.28
N GLY A 436 -20.49 27.87 -5.51
CA GLY A 436 -21.41 27.64 -4.39
C GLY A 436 -22.82 27.22 -4.82
N VAL A 437 -22.99 26.67 -6.03
CA VAL A 437 -24.28 26.21 -6.57
C VAL A 437 -24.39 24.70 -6.45
N ASP A 438 -25.49 24.21 -5.89
CA ASP A 438 -25.85 22.78 -5.96
C ASP A 438 -26.29 22.46 -7.39
N LEU A 439 -25.42 21.78 -8.13
CA LEU A 439 -25.67 21.45 -9.54
C LEU A 439 -26.93 20.59 -9.74
N ASN A 440 -27.33 19.78 -8.73
CA ASN A 440 -28.57 19.01 -8.79
C ASN A 440 -29.82 19.82 -8.36
N ARG A 441 -29.71 21.15 -8.37
CA ARG A 441 -30.77 22.11 -8.23
C ARG A 441 -30.78 23.15 -9.37
N ASN A 442 -29.86 23.00 -10.34
CA ASN A 442 -29.63 24.03 -11.38
C ASN A 442 -30.23 23.68 -12.74
N TYR A 443 -30.95 22.55 -12.90
CA TYR A 443 -31.65 22.18 -14.16
C TYR A 443 -33.02 22.87 -14.28
N LYS A 444 -33.55 23.00 -15.50
CA LYS A 444 -34.80 23.74 -15.78
C LYS A 444 -36.07 23.18 -15.13
N TYR A 445 -36.10 21.88 -14.82
CA TYR A 445 -37.34 21.28 -14.28
C TYR A 445 -37.69 21.83 -12.92
N ASN A 446 -38.91 22.43 -12.81
CA ASN A 446 -39.42 23.01 -11.54
C ASN A 446 -38.38 23.89 -10.86
N TYR A 447 -37.68 24.71 -11.64
CA TYR A 447 -36.60 25.55 -11.15
C TYR A 447 -37.18 26.77 -10.42
N HIS A 448 -36.58 27.09 -9.28
CA HIS A 448 -36.80 28.29 -8.50
C HIS A 448 -35.46 28.98 -8.24
N ALA A 449 -35.32 30.23 -8.64
CA ALA A 449 -34.10 31.01 -8.44
C ALA A 449 -33.78 31.15 -6.95
N LYS A 450 -32.48 31.01 -6.61
CA LYS A 450 -31.98 31.13 -5.22
C LYS A 450 -32.62 30.16 -4.21
N TYR A 451 -33.31 29.09 -4.68
CA TYR A 451 -33.80 28.04 -3.80
C TYR A 451 -32.66 27.42 -2.97
N GLY A 452 -32.93 27.06 -1.71
CA GLY A 452 -31.92 26.47 -0.81
C GLY A 452 -31.04 27.52 -0.09
N GLY A 453 -31.45 28.80 -0.07
CA GLY A 453 -30.84 29.84 0.76
C GLY A 453 -29.65 30.55 0.13
N ARG A 454 -28.58 30.77 0.91
CA ARG A 454 -27.43 31.56 0.48
C ARG A 454 -26.51 30.77 -0.45
N ARG A 455 -25.80 31.45 -1.34
CA ARG A 455 -24.73 30.92 -2.15
C ARG A 455 -23.71 30.15 -1.26
N GLY A 456 -23.43 28.89 -1.60
CA GLY A 456 -22.60 27.99 -0.79
C GLY A 456 -23.37 27.14 0.22
N SER A 457 -24.65 27.39 0.45
CA SER A 457 -25.51 26.49 1.24
C SER A 457 -25.88 25.23 0.48
N SER A 458 -26.18 24.16 1.20
CA SER A 458 -26.71 22.94 0.60
C SER A 458 -28.06 23.21 -0.07
N GLY A 459 -28.16 22.86 -1.34
CA GLY A 459 -29.39 23.02 -2.12
C GLY A 459 -29.53 24.36 -2.86
N TYR A 460 -28.57 25.30 -2.74
CA TYR A 460 -28.66 26.59 -3.47
C TYR A 460 -28.67 26.37 -4.98
N SER A 461 -29.75 26.76 -5.65
CA SER A 461 -30.02 26.46 -7.06
C SER A 461 -29.24 27.32 -8.07
N GLY A 462 -28.66 28.43 -7.63
CA GLY A 462 -28.04 29.45 -8.49
C GLY A 462 -28.98 30.59 -8.87
N PRO A 463 -28.49 31.60 -9.65
CA PRO A 463 -29.27 32.80 -10.00
C PRO A 463 -30.35 32.52 -11.06
N TYR A 464 -30.12 31.58 -11.97
CA TYR A 464 -31.07 31.12 -12.99
C TYR A 464 -30.78 29.69 -13.40
N ALA A 465 -31.76 29.01 -14.03
CA ALA A 465 -31.61 27.64 -14.47
C ALA A 465 -30.45 27.49 -15.47
N GLU A 466 -29.65 26.47 -15.28
CA GLU A 466 -28.48 26.22 -16.12
C GLU A 466 -27.44 27.35 -16.10
N SER A 467 -27.36 28.10 -14.97
CA SER A 467 -26.35 29.15 -14.80
C SER A 467 -24.93 28.63 -14.82
N GLU A 468 -24.73 27.38 -14.41
CA GLU A 468 -23.41 26.80 -14.20
C GLU A 468 -22.86 26.10 -15.45
N PRO A 469 -21.56 26.29 -15.77
CA PRO A 469 -20.94 25.66 -16.94
C PRO A 469 -20.99 24.14 -16.89
N GLU A 470 -20.92 23.55 -15.70
CA GLU A 470 -21.04 22.09 -15.49
C GLU A 470 -22.44 21.60 -15.88
N THR A 471 -23.49 22.30 -15.47
CA THR A 471 -24.88 22.01 -15.84
C THR A 471 -25.08 22.16 -17.35
N LYS A 472 -24.59 23.25 -17.95
CA LYS A 472 -24.65 23.49 -19.41
C LYS A 472 -23.98 22.36 -20.19
N ALA A 473 -22.83 21.85 -19.73
CA ALA A 473 -22.11 20.76 -20.37
C ALA A 473 -22.93 19.45 -20.40
N VAL A 474 -23.57 19.09 -19.29
CA VAL A 474 -24.46 17.93 -19.19
C VAL A 474 -25.69 18.09 -20.10
N VAL A 475 -26.35 19.25 -20.06
CA VAL A 475 -27.53 19.55 -20.89
C VAL A 475 -27.18 19.49 -22.36
N LYS A 476 -26.05 20.09 -22.78
CA LYS A 476 -25.55 20.04 -24.15
C LYS A 476 -25.31 18.60 -24.60
N LEU A 477 -24.70 17.75 -23.76
CA LEU A 477 -24.49 16.33 -24.11
C LEU A 477 -25.83 15.60 -24.26
N ILE A 478 -26.79 15.77 -23.33
CA ILE A 478 -28.11 15.14 -23.40
C ILE A 478 -28.81 15.54 -24.71
N ASN A 479 -28.82 16.81 -25.07
CA ASN A 479 -29.41 17.30 -26.32
C ASN A 479 -28.70 16.70 -27.53
N THR A 480 -27.37 16.66 -27.53
CA THR A 480 -26.59 16.05 -28.62
C THR A 480 -26.89 14.57 -28.79
N LEU A 481 -26.95 13.79 -27.71
CA LEU A 481 -27.27 12.38 -27.75
C LEU A 481 -28.72 12.13 -28.23
N LYS A 482 -29.62 12.97 -27.78
CA LYS A 482 -31.03 12.88 -28.18
C LYS A 482 -31.24 13.22 -29.66
N LYS A 483 -30.50 14.22 -30.20
CA LYS A 483 -30.54 14.63 -31.61
C LYS A 483 -29.90 13.59 -32.53
N ASN A 484 -28.70 13.12 -32.18
CA ASN A 484 -27.86 12.32 -33.06
C ASN A 484 -28.03 10.81 -32.87
N THR A 485 -28.65 10.39 -31.76
CA THR A 485 -28.89 8.98 -31.42
C THR A 485 -30.25 8.81 -30.75
N LYS A 486 -30.60 7.54 -30.45
CA LYS A 486 -31.75 7.23 -29.57
C LYS A 486 -31.26 7.11 -28.14
N LEU A 487 -31.19 8.23 -27.39
CA LEU A 487 -30.87 8.19 -25.94
C LEU A 487 -31.98 7.44 -25.19
N LYS A 488 -31.67 6.22 -24.73
CA LYS A 488 -32.64 5.24 -24.21
C LYS A 488 -32.87 5.35 -22.72
N GLY A 489 -31.92 5.86 -21.97
CA GLY A 489 -32.04 6.03 -20.52
C GLY A 489 -30.82 6.67 -19.89
N THR A 490 -30.97 7.13 -18.63
CA THR A 490 -29.89 7.68 -17.83
C THR A 490 -29.84 7.03 -16.44
N VAL A 491 -28.62 6.90 -15.89
CA VAL A 491 -28.36 6.49 -14.51
C VAL A 491 -27.54 7.59 -13.84
N ASN A 492 -28.03 8.10 -12.71
CA ASN A 492 -27.35 9.13 -11.94
C ASN A 492 -26.84 8.53 -10.64
N TYR A 493 -25.52 8.55 -10.42
CA TYR A 493 -24.92 8.07 -9.18
C TYR A 493 -24.72 9.23 -8.20
N HIS A 494 -25.24 9.04 -7.01
CA HIS A 494 -25.13 9.89 -5.83
C HIS A 494 -24.67 9.09 -4.61
N ALA A 495 -24.46 9.73 -3.50
CA ALA A 495 -24.23 9.17 -2.17
C ALA A 495 -24.84 10.09 -1.11
N MET A 496 -25.55 9.56 -0.10
CA MET A 496 -25.51 8.20 0.43
C MET A 496 -26.93 7.68 0.74
N GLY A 497 -27.03 6.40 1.10
CA GLY A 497 -28.28 5.81 1.62
C GLY A 497 -28.53 4.37 1.18
N SER A 498 -27.82 3.83 0.18
CA SER A 498 -28.16 2.56 -0.48
C SER A 498 -29.61 2.54 -0.95
N ILE A 499 -30.04 3.61 -1.63
CA ILE A 499 -31.43 3.85 -2.06
C ILE A 499 -31.47 3.99 -3.58
N ALA A 500 -32.53 3.45 -4.20
CA ALA A 500 -32.84 3.65 -5.63
C ALA A 500 -34.06 4.59 -5.77
N PHE A 501 -33.92 5.61 -6.61
CA PHE A 501 -34.97 6.54 -6.97
C PHE A 501 -35.44 6.27 -8.40
N GLY A 502 -36.72 5.98 -8.57
CA GLY A 502 -37.31 5.66 -9.86
C GLY A 502 -38.81 5.83 -9.89
N SER A 503 -39.41 6.48 -8.89
CA SER A 503 -40.82 6.82 -8.91
C SER A 503 -41.14 7.80 -10.04
N VAL A 504 -42.31 7.72 -10.57
CA VAL A 504 -42.76 8.49 -11.73
C VAL A 504 -44.11 9.11 -11.42
N ARG A 505 -44.18 10.44 -11.40
CA ARG A 505 -45.38 11.22 -11.15
C ARG A 505 -46.24 11.37 -12.40
N ARG A 506 -47.43 11.99 -12.26
CA ARG A 506 -48.29 12.34 -13.40
C ARG A 506 -47.56 13.28 -14.37
N GLY A 507 -47.99 13.32 -15.62
CA GLY A 507 -47.47 14.22 -16.67
C GLY A 507 -46.25 13.70 -17.44
N ILE A 508 -45.85 12.43 -17.23
CA ILE A 508 -44.79 11.80 -18.01
C ILE A 508 -45.33 10.94 -19.14
N LYS A 509 -44.62 10.89 -20.25
CA LYS A 509 -44.98 10.03 -21.39
C LYS A 509 -45.07 8.55 -20.97
N LYS A 510 -46.15 7.85 -21.33
CA LYS A 510 -46.42 6.44 -20.95
C LYS A 510 -45.23 5.49 -21.22
N THR A 511 -44.55 5.66 -22.36
CA THR A 511 -43.35 4.88 -22.70
C THR A 511 -42.17 5.16 -21.79
N THR A 512 -41.89 6.44 -21.44
CA THR A 512 -40.84 6.85 -20.50
C THR A 512 -41.12 6.26 -19.11
N LYS A 513 -42.38 6.34 -18.65
CA LYS A 513 -42.81 5.73 -17.38
C LYS A 513 -42.51 4.22 -17.34
N LYS A 514 -42.99 3.47 -18.36
CA LYS A 514 -42.81 2.01 -18.45
C LYS A 514 -41.33 1.61 -18.41
N ILE A 515 -40.46 2.32 -19.15
CA ILE A 515 -39.02 2.00 -19.19
C ILE A 515 -38.33 2.40 -17.89
N THR A 516 -38.65 3.58 -17.31
CA THR A 516 -38.09 3.99 -16.00
C THR A 516 -38.39 2.97 -14.91
N ILE A 517 -39.62 2.45 -14.84
CA ILE A 517 -40.00 1.42 -13.86
C ILE A 517 -39.20 0.13 -14.10
N LYS A 518 -39.00 -0.29 -15.35
CA LYS A 518 -38.19 -1.48 -15.67
C LYS A 518 -36.73 -1.30 -15.22
N MET A 519 -36.10 -0.14 -15.50
CA MET A 519 -34.77 0.21 -15.04
C MET A 519 -34.70 0.20 -13.51
N TYR A 520 -35.61 0.86 -12.84
CA TYR A 520 -35.68 0.93 -11.39
C TYR A 520 -35.77 -0.44 -10.72
N ASN A 521 -36.66 -1.31 -11.22
CA ASN A 521 -36.83 -2.65 -10.68
C ASN A 521 -35.58 -3.51 -10.92
N LEU A 522 -34.95 -3.38 -12.11
CA LEU A 522 -33.70 -4.08 -12.42
C LEU A 522 -32.57 -3.59 -11.50
N ALA A 523 -32.45 -2.27 -11.30
CA ALA A 523 -31.43 -1.69 -10.44
C ALA A 523 -31.56 -2.18 -8.99
N ARG A 524 -32.77 -2.18 -8.43
CA ARG A 524 -33.02 -2.71 -7.09
C ARG A 524 -32.72 -4.21 -6.97
N LYS A 525 -33.12 -5.00 -7.97
CA LYS A 525 -32.81 -6.45 -8.00
C LYS A 525 -31.31 -6.72 -8.03
N ILE A 526 -30.51 -5.88 -8.71
CA ILE A 526 -29.06 -6.06 -8.81
C ILE A 526 -28.36 -5.59 -7.54
N THR A 527 -28.72 -4.40 -7.04
CA THR A 527 -27.99 -3.73 -5.96
C THR A 527 -28.47 -4.10 -4.56
N GLY A 528 -29.71 -4.58 -4.43
CA GLY A 528 -30.36 -4.74 -3.14
C GLY A 528 -30.64 -3.40 -2.43
N TYR A 529 -30.72 -2.29 -3.20
CA TYR A 529 -30.98 -0.98 -2.62
C TYR A 529 -32.46 -0.82 -2.24
N ALA A 530 -32.70 -0.07 -1.16
CA ALA A 530 -34.04 0.24 -0.69
C ALA A 530 -34.82 1.08 -1.73
N SER A 531 -36.14 1.04 -1.62
CA SER A 531 -37.02 1.92 -2.39
C SER A 531 -36.97 3.34 -1.84
N SER A 532 -36.98 4.32 -2.72
CA SER A 532 -37.16 5.73 -2.37
C SER A 532 -38.61 6.14 -2.10
N ALA A 533 -39.57 5.23 -2.18
CA ALA A 533 -41.00 5.58 -2.12
C ALA A 533 -41.38 6.41 -0.88
N SER A 534 -40.77 6.16 0.27
CA SER A 534 -40.94 6.97 1.48
C SER A 534 -40.39 8.39 1.38
N TYR A 535 -39.30 8.58 0.65
CA TYR A 535 -38.63 9.88 0.45
C TYR A 535 -39.26 10.73 -0.66
N GLU A 536 -39.99 10.11 -1.59
CA GLU A 536 -40.56 10.76 -2.77
C GLU A 536 -42.03 11.21 -2.57
N ARG A 537 -42.61 10.98 -1.39
CA ARG A 537 -43.97 11.46 -1.05
C ARG A 537 -44.08 12.99 -0.92
N GLY A 538 -42.96 13.65 -0.64
CA GLY A 538 -42.89 15.14 -0.59
C GLY A 538 -42.97 15.78 -1.97
N GLY A 539 -43.03 17.12 -2.01
CA GLY A 539 -43.21 17.95 -3.19
C GLY A 539 -42.33 17.66 -4.39
N LYS A 540 -42.48 18.37 -5.49
CA LYS A 540 -41.66 18.23 -6.69
C LYS A 540 -40.20 18.58 -6.40
N SER A 541 -39.24 17.81 -6.88
CA SER A 541 -37.81 18.19 -6.78
C SER A 541 -37.52 19.45 -7.58
N VAL A 542 -36.79 20.38 -6.99
CA VAL A 542 -36.38 21.63 -7.65
C VAL A 542 -35.11 21.39 -8.42
N GLY A 543 -35.07 21.69 -9.72
CA GLY A 543 -33.90 21.73 -10.58
C GLY A 543 -33.03 20.47 -10.59
N ALA A 544 -33.61 19.29 -10.39
CA ALA A 544 -32.86 18.05 -10.33
C ALA A 544 -32.69 17.39 -11.70
N LEU A 545 -31.53 16.76 -11.94
CA LEU A 545 -31.17 16.16 -13.23
C LEU A 545 -32.11 15.00 -13.63
N ARG A 546 -32.48 14.12 -12.70
CA ARG A 546 -33.39 13.00 -12.98
C ARG A 546 -34.71 13.47 -13.55
N GLU A 547 -35.34 14.44 -12.87
CA GLU A 547 -36.62 15.01 -13.25
C GLU A 547 -36.51 15.79 -14.55
N TYR A 548 -35.48 16.62 -14.73
CA TYR A 548 -35.19 17.30 -15.99
C TYR A 548 -35.12 16.28 -17.14
N THR A 549 -34.40 15.18 -16.96
CA THR A 549 -34.24 14.14 -18.00
C THR A 549 -35.58 13.47 -18.31
N MET A 550 -36.39 13.15 -17.30
CA MET A 550 -37.69 12.49 -17.51
C MET A 550 -38.78 13.41 -18.06
N TYR A 551 -38.91 14.60 -17.50
CA TYR A 551 -40.06 15.45 -17.79
C TYR A 551 -39.80 16.46 -18.92
N ASN A 552 -38.61 17.08 -18.99
CA ASN A 552 -38.26 17.95 -20.09
C ASN A 552 -37.75 17.19 -21.31
N MET A 553 -36.86 16.23 -21.10
CA MET A 553 -36.22 15.52 -22.21
C MET A 553 -36.97 14.26 -22.65
N LYS A 554 -37.98 13.80 -21.90
CA LYS A 554 -38.79 12.59 -22.15
C LYS A 554 -37.93 11.30 -22.22
N VAL A 555 -36.80 11.27 -21.51
CA VAL A 555 -35.86 10.13 -21.46
C VAL A 555 -35.98 9.42 -20.10
N PRO A 556 -36.07 8.08 -20.05
CA PRO A 556 -36.10 7.32 -18.79
C PRO A 556 -34.87 7.62 -17.93
N SER A 557 -35.07 7.76 -16.61
CA SER A 557 -33.99 8.14 -15.69
C SER A 557 -34.17 7.55 -14.30
N ILE A 558 -33.11 7.02 -13.74
CA ILE A 558 -33.04 6.56 -12.33
C ILE A 558 -31.87 7.25 -11.61
N THR A 559 -32.01 7.37 -10.28
CA THR A 559 -30.92 7.80 -9.41
C THR A 559 -30.60 6.73 -8.37
N LEU A 560 -29.34 6.53 -8.07
CA LEU A 560 -28.85 5.59 -7.09
C LEU A 560 -27.96 6.30 -6.07
N GLU A 561 -28.36 6.27 -4.82
CA GLU A 561 -27.57 6.72 -3.66
C GLU A 561 -26.74 5.54 -3.15
N ILE A 562 -25.42 5.54 -3.42
CA ILE A 562 -24.54 4.46 -3.02
C ILE A 562 -24.06 4.61 -1.56
N GLY A 563 -23.70 3.49 -0.92
CA GLY A 563 -23.11 3.47 0.43
C GLY A 563 -24.08 3.89 1.52
N VAL A 564 -23.59 3.93 2.75
CA VAL A 564 -24.38 4.26 3.96
C VAL A 564 -23.56 5.14 4.91
N GLY A 565 -24.24 5.76 5.90
CA GLY A 565 -23.60 6.62 6.91
C GLY A 565 -23.37 8.05 6.43
N GLY A 566 -22.20 8.62 6.73
CA GLY A 566 -21.86 10.00 6.36
C GLY A 566 -21.26 10.16 4.96
N CYS A 567 -21.30 11.35 4.40
CA CYS A 567 -20.66 11.69 3.14
C CYS A 567 -19.62 12.82 3.37
N PRO A 568 -18.34 12.64 2.95
CA PRO A 568 -17.83 11.65 2.01
C PRO A 568 -17.80 10.21 2.55
N LEU A 569 -18.17 9.25 1.72
CA LEU A 569 -18.11 7.83 2.09
C LEU A 569 -16.67 7.39 2.37
N PRO A 570 -16.40 6.64 3.47
CA PRO A 570 -15.09 6.09 3.73
C PRO A 570 -14.69 5.03 2.69
N SER A 571 -13.41 4.98 2.31
CA SER A 571 -12.91 4.05 1.28
C SER A 571 -13.16 2.57 1.61
N SER A 572 -13.30 2.21 2.88
CA SER A 572 -13.65 0.86 3.33
C SER A 572 -14.97 0.35 2.75
N GLN A 573 -15.91 1.26 2.42
CA GLN A 573 -17.18 0.89 1.80
C GLN A 573 -17.06 0.55 0.31
N PHE A 574 -15.97 0.94 -0.36
CA PHE A 574 -15.87 0.77 -1.81
C PHE A 574 -16.04 -0.68 -2.26
N GLY A 575 -15.50 -1.63 -1.51
CA GLY A 575 -15.66 -3.05 -1.82
C GLY A 575 -17.13 -3.52 -1.86
N SER A 576 -17.94 -3.06 -0.91
CA SER A 576 -19.39 -3.34 -0.88
C SER A 576 -20.14 -2.62 -1.99
N VAL A 577 -19.85 -1.32 -2.19
CA VAL A 577 -20.42 -0.51 -3.28
C VAL A 577 -20.11 -1.16 -4.63
N TRP A 578 -18.86 -1.59 -4.85
CA TRP A 578 -18.45 -2.26 -6.08
C TRP A 578 -19.23 -3.56 -6.32
N ARG A 579 -19.29 -4.46 -5.34
CA ARG A 579 -19.99 -5.74 -5.48
C ARG A 579 -21.46 -5.57 -5.87
N ARG A 580 -22.11 -4.52 -5.37
CA ARG A 580 -23.52 -4.22 -5.68
C ARG A 580 -23.70 -3.57 -7.07
N ASN A 581 -22.71 -2.83 -7.58
CA ASN A 581 -22.90 -1.96 -8.74
C ASN A 581 -22.11 -2.35 -10.01
N TYR A 582 -21.07 -3.21 -9.93
CA TYR A 582 -20.17 -3.47 -11.06
C TYR A 582 -20.85 -4.00 -12.31
N SER A 583 -21.98 -4.69 -12.19
CA SER A 583 -22.74 -5.22 -13.32
C SER A 583 -23.98 -4.40 -13.67
N LEU A 584 -24.31 -3.39 -12.89
CA LEU A 584 -25.56 -2.64 -13.05
C LEU A 584 -25.68 -2.01 -14.43
N VAL A 585 -24.75 -1.15 -14.77
CA VAL A 585 -24.84 -0.32 -15.99
C VAL A 585 -24.86 -1.16 -17.27
N ILE A 586 -24.06 -2.23 -17.34
CA ILE A 586 -24.11 -3.12 -18.52
C ILE A 586 -25.41 -3.93 -18.62
N ARG A 587 -26.04 -4.24 -17.48
CA ARG A 587 -27.35 -4.91 -17.48
C ARG A 587 -28.48 -3.95 -17.83
N GLU A 588 -28.40 -2.68 -17.40
CA GLU A 588 -29.29 -1.60 -17.87
C GLU A 588 -29.11 -1.35 -19.38
N ALA A 589 -27.88 -1.30 -19.86
CA ALA A 589 -27.60 -1.18 -21.30
C ALA A 589 -28.22 -2.33 -22.10
N ARG A 590 -28.14 -3.58 -21.59
CA ARG A 590 -28.80 -4.74 -22.23
C ARG A 590 -30.32 -4.59 -22.25
N LEU A 591 -30.93 -4.08 -21.17
CA LEU A 591 -32.37 -3.83 -21.10
C LEU A 591 -32.83 -2.80 -22.12
N LEU A 592 -31.99 -1.79 -22.39
CA LEU A 592 -32.29 -0.64 -23.26
C LEU A 592 -31.86 -0.86 -24.72
N GLY A 593 -30.93 -1.78 -24.99
CA GLY A 593 -30.38 -2.10 -26.31
C GLY A 593 -31.27 -2.97 -27.13
#